data_74863ed3dc65d3ed9e3cb6c296f2acb9
#
_entry.id   74863ed3dc65d3ed9e3cb6c296f2acb9
#
_cell.length_a   1.000
_cell.length_b   1.000
_cell.length_c   1.000
_cell.angle_alpha   90.00
_cell.angle_beta   90.00
_cell.angle_gamma   90.00
#
_symmetry.space_group_name_H-M   'P 1'
#
loop_
_entity.id
_entity.type
_entity.pdbx_description
1 polymer ?
#
loop_
_entity_poly.entity_id
_entity_poly.type
_entity_poly.pdbx_seq_one_letter_code
_entity_poly.pdbx_strand_id
1 'polypeptide(L)'
;MSEEKENALQRTENKEHKRHHRLRNFCIFLIIMFGIWYFNNYTIKINEVRLTSDKIRNPVRIAVISDLHAHHLSISNSRIVSRIEKSEPDIVVMLGDMYTWGSSDDKIKLAVDLAGDIVDSGYPLYFVSGEHDNDRQYIKDIESAGAHVMNYQEEITDINGTSFQILGIDNVYYSPTFDLRNEFRLRSDCYSILLAHIPNFDAFASFGADLTLCADTHGGMIQLPFGMGPIYSNAYNMWFPQMKTDDVIYDKGLFPYDGGNMFITSGLGDNPAPVRLNNRPEVAVIEIDPE
;
A
#
# COMPACT_ATOMS: atom_id res chain seq x y z
N MET A 1 -45.22 -33.41 45.86
CA MET A 1 -45.65 -33.10 44.47
C MET A 1 -45.52 -31.58 44.12
N SER A 2 -45.51 -30.66 45.10
CA SER A 2 -45.31 -29.22 44.87
C SER A 2 -43.82 -28.82 44.71
N GLU A 3 -42.97 -29.34 45.57
CA GLU A 3 -41.52 -29.01 45.62
C GLU A 3 -40.73 -29.48 44.40
N GLU A 4 -41.06 -30.65 43.84
CA GLU A 4 -40.45 -31.17 42.59
C GLU A 4 -40.81 -30.33 41.37
N LYS A 5 -42.03 -29.81 41.30
CA LYS A 5 -42.46 -28.91 40.21
C LYS A 5 -41.78 -27.54 40.29
N GLU A 6 -41.60 -27.00 41.48
CA GLU A 6 -40.95 -25.72 41.74
C GLU A 6 -39.46 -25.80 41.41
N ASN A 7 -38.78 -26.88 41.81
CA ASN A 7 -37.39 -27.17 41.45
C ASN A 7 -37.17 -27.38 39.93
N ALA A 8 -38.15 -28.04 39.26
CA ALA A 8 -38.08 -28.17 37.81
C ALA A 8 -38.28 -26.86 37.07
N LEU A 9 -39.18 -25.97 37.55
CA LEU A 9 -39.41 -24.64 36.99
C LEU A 9 -38.16 -23.76 37.16
N GLN A 10 -37.57 -23.70 38.35
CA GLN A 10 -36.32 -22.96 38.61
C GLN A 10 -35.13 -23.46 37.75
N ARG A 11 -35.04 -24.78 37.53
CA ARG A 11 -34.01 -25.34 36.64
C ARG A 11 -34.23 -24.93 35.17
N THR A 12 -35.47 -24.79 34.73
CA THR A 12 -35.81 -24.37 33.36
C THR A 12 -35.53 -22.90 33.18
N GLU A 13 -35.94 -22.04 34.11
CA GLU A 13 -35.65 -20.59 34.11
C GLU A 13 -34.15 -20.30 34.17
N ASN A 14 -33.41 -21.05 35.01
CA ASN A 14 -31.94 -20.94 35.06
C ASN A 14 -31.26 -21.37 33.75
N LYS A 15 -31.80 -22.37 33.05
CA LYS A 15 -31.30 -22.82 31.74
C LYS A 15 -31.56 -21.74 30.66
N GLU A 16 -32.74 -21.16 30.63
CA GLU A 16 -33.11 -20.09 29.71
C GLU A 16 -32.27 -18.86 29.96
N HIS A 17 -32.09 -18.43 31.19
CA HIS A 17 -31.25 -17.29 31.55
C HIS A 17 -29.80 -17.51 31.13
N LYS A 18 -29.22 -18.67 31.36
CA LYS A 18 -27.87 -19.04 30.88
C LYS A 18 -27.78 -19.06 29.35
N ARG A 19 -28.85 -19.51 28.64
CA ARG A 19 -28.89 -19.52 27.18
C ARG A 19 -28.91 -18.07 26.64
N HIS A 20 -29.69 -17.16 27.21
CA HIS A 20 -29.74 -15.75 26.84
C HIS A 20 -28.39 -15.05 27.07
N HIS A 21 -27.72 -15.32 28.18
CA HIS A 21 -26.37 -14.78 28.43
C HIS A 21 -25.33 -15.31 27.43
N ARG A 22 -25.39 -16.59 27.09
CA ARG A 22 -24.49 -17.18 26.08
C ARG A 22 -24.72 -16.55 24.70
N LEU A 23 -25.98 -16.42 24.30
CA LEU A 23 -26.35 -15.78 23.03
C LEU A 23 -25.89 -14.32 22.98
N ARG A 24 -26.16 -13.55 24.02
CA ARG A 24 -25.71 -12.16 24.14
C ARG A 24 -24.18 -12.07 24.03
N ASN A 25 -23.45 -12.88 24.76
CA ASN A 25 -21.98 -12.86 24.74
C ASN A 25 -21.44 -13.28 23.36
N PHE A 26 -22.09 -14.23 22.69
CA PHE A 26 -21.77 -14.60 21.33
C PHE A 26 -22.02 -13.45 20.32
N CYS A 27 -23.15 -12.74 20.45
CA CYS A 27 -23.43 -11.58 19.61
C CYS A 27 -22.40 -10.47 19.86
N ILE A 28 -22.03 -10.19 21.11
CA ILE A 28 -20.99 -9.21 21.43
C ILE A 28 -19.65 -9.63 20.82
N PHE A 29 -19.29 -10.92 20.91
CA PHE A 29 -18.08 -11.44 20.28
C PHE A 29 -18.09 -11.21 18.75
N LEU A 30 -19.20 -11.51 18.08
CA LEU A 30 -19.33 -11.28 16.62
C LEU A 30 -19.20 -9.80 16.26
N ILE A 31 -19.80 -8.90 17.06
CA ILE A 31 -19.69 -7.45 16.87
C ILE A 31 -18.22 -6.99 16.99
N ILE A 32 -17.53 -7.48 18.01
CA ILE A 32 -16.11 -7.16 18.22
C ILE A 32 -15.27 -7.69 17.04
N MET A 33 -15.47 -8.93 16.63
CA MET A 33 -14.76 -9.53 15.50
C MET A 33 -15.02 -8.77 14.19
N PHE A 34 -16.29 -8.40 13.95
CA PHE A 34 -16.64 -7.56 12.80
C PHE A 34 -15.97 -6.17 12.89
N GLY A 35 -15.95 -5.56 14.06
CA GLY A 35 -15.26 -4.28 14.29
C GLY A 35 -13.76 -4.37 13.99
N ILE A 36 -13.09 -5.41 14.46
CA ILE A 36 -11.67 -5.66 14.18
C ILE A 36 -11.45 -5.88 12.68
N TRP A 37 -12.27 -6.71 12.04
CA TRP A 37 -12.20 -6.96 10.61
C TRP A 37 -12.43 -5.66 9.81
N TYR A 38 -13.48 -4.89 10.10
CA TYR A 38 -13.77 -3.62 9.44
C TYR A 38 -12.63 -2.61 9.62
N PHE A 39 -12.09 -2.50 10.82
CA PHE A 39 -10.98 -1.60 11.12
C PHE A 39 -9.73 -1.94 10.31
N ASN A 40 -9.38 -3.22 10.19
CA ASN A 40 -8.19 -3.64 9.48
C ASN A 40 -8.33 -3.56 7.95
N ASN A 41 -9.55 -3.64 7.40
CA ASN A 41 -9.73 -3.70 5.94
C ASN A 41 -10.22 -2.37 5.33
N TYR A 42 -10.95 -1.54 6.11
CA TYR A 42 -11.62 -0.35 5.56
C TYR A 42 -11.20 0.98 6.21
N THR A 43 -10.19 0.98 7.08
CA THR A 43 -9.68 2.25 7.64
C THR A 43 -8.25 2.50 7.18
N ILE A 44 -8.02 3.63 6.50
CA ILE A 44 -6.71 4.02 5.98
C ILE A 44 -5.83 4.53 7.12
N LYS A 45 -4.61 3.99 7.22
CA LYS A 45 -3.54 4.51 8.08
C LYS A 45 -2.73 5.54 7.28
N ILE A 46 -2.34 6.64 7.89
CA ILE A 46 -1.22 7.45 7.42
C ILE A 46 0.03 6.84 8.05
N ASN A 47 0.98 6.41 7.22
CA ASN A 47 2.22 5.77 7.65
C ASN A 47 3.40 6.69 7.31
N GLU A 48 3.88 7.44 8.30
CA GLU A 48 4.97 8.40 8.09
C GLU A 48 6.33 7.71 8.25
N VAL A 49 7.22 7.95 7.29
CA VAL A 49 8.61 7.51 7.27
C VAL A 49 9.48 8.74 7.07
N ARG A 50 10.49 8.90 7.91
CA ARG A 50 11.41 10.04 7.85
C ARG A 50 12.77 9.61 7.38
N LEU A 51 13.31 10.37 6.44
CA LEU A 51 14.64 10.24 5.87
C LEU A 51 15.35 11.59 5.97
N THR A 52 16.67 11.56 5.90
CA THR A 52 17.50 12.78 5.77
C THR A 52 18.45 12.66 4.60
N SER A 53 18.82 13.79 3.98
CA SER A 53 19.81 13.81 2.91
C SER A 53 20.43 15.19 2.76
N ASP A 54 21.74 15.21 2.50
CA ASP A 54 22.50 16.42 2.18
C ASP A 54 22.11 17.06 0.83
N LYS A 55 21.42 16.31 -0.04
CA LYS A 55 20.88 16.82 -1.31
C LYS A 55 19.61 17.65 -1.14
N ILE A 56 18.91 17.53 -0.02
CA ILE A 56 17.63 18.18 0.25
C ILE A 56 17.88 19.58 0.84
N ARG A 57 17.22 20.60 0.28
CA ARG A 57 17.33 21.98 0.75
C ARG A 57 16.26 22.38 1.74
N ASN A 58 15.03 21.94 1.50
CA ASN A 58 13.87 22.15 2.38
C ASN A 58 13.12 20.84 2.49
N PRO A 59 12.42 20.58 3.60
CA PRO A 59 11.63 19.34 3.77
C PRO A 59 10.71 19.10 2.59
N VAL A 60 10.64 17.84 2.16
CA VAL A 60 9.76 17.37 1.08
C VAL A 60 8.94 16.19 1.58
N ARG A 61 7.64 16.21 1.28
CA ARG A 61 6.69 15.19 1.66
C ARG A 61 6.10 14.52 0.42
N ILE A 62 6.24 13.21 0.32
CA ILE A 62 5.77 12.40 -0.80
C ILE A 62 4.70 11.45 -0.28
N ALA A 63 3.45 11.60 -0.75
CA ALA A 63 2.41 10.61 -0.48
C ALA A 63 2.51 9.47 -1.49
N VAL A 64 2.46 8.24 -1.00
CA VAL A 64 2.55 7.02 -1.83
C VAL A 64 1.29 6.19 -1.63
N ILE A 65 0.64 5.84 -2.73
CA ILE A 65 -0.51 4.94 -2.79
C ILE A 65 -0.29 3.86 -3.85
N SER A 66 -0.92 2.71 -3.68
CA SER A 66 -0.79 1.57 -4.60
C SER A 66 -1.85 0.50 -4.33
N ASP A 67 -1.92 -0.50 -5.21
CA ASP A 67 -2.64 -1.76 -5.01
C ASP A 67 -4.09 -1.55 -4.58
N LEU A 68 -4.80 -0.61 -5.19
CA LEU A 68 -6.20 -0.35 -4.84
C LEU A 68 -7.11 -1.50 -5.29
N HIS A 69 -6.80 -2.12 -6.45
CA HIS A 69 -7.64 -3.15 -7.07
C HIS A 69 -9.12 -2.75 -7.07
N ALA A 70 -9.40 -1.56 -7.60
CA ALA A 70 -10.69 -0.87 -7.49
C ALA A 70 -11.89 -1.77 -7.78
N HIS A 71 -12.84 -1.76 -6.87
CA HIS A 71 -14.16 -2.40 -7.02
C HIS A 71 -15.20 -1.65 -6.18
N HIS A 72 -16.49 -1.94 -6.37
CA HIS A 72 -17.57 -1.17 -5.73
C HIS A 72 -17.60 -1.23 -4.19
N LEU A 73 -16.92 -2.19 -3.58
CA LEU A 73 -16.80 -2.31 -2.13
C LEU A 73 -15.43 -1.87 -1.60
N SER A 74 -14.53 -1.40 -2.47
CA SER A 74 -13.23 -0.87 -2.05
C SER A 74 -13.39 0.46 -1.27
N ILE A 75 -12.29 0.92 -0.70
CA ILE A 75 -12.25 2.22 -0.05
C ILE A 75 -12.56 3.30 -1.11
N SER A 76 -13.51 4.20 -0.82
CA SER A 76 -13.91 5.23 -1.79
C SER A 76 -12.79 6.25 -2.05
N ASN A 77 -12.73 6.74 -3.30
CA ASN A 77 -11.76 7.75 -3.74
C ASN A 77 -11.74 8.97 -2.82
N SER A 78 -12.91 9.49 -2.43
CA SER A 78 -13.02 10.64 -1.53
C SER A 78 -12.34 10.43 -0.17
N ARG A 79 -12.33 9.18 0.34
CA ARG A 79 -11.63 8.85 1.59
C ARG A 79 -10.13 8.75 1.38
N ILE A 80 -9.68 8.26 0.23
CA ILE A 80 -8.27 8.20 -0.13
C ILE A 80 -7.72 9.62 -0.28
N VAL A 81 -8.37 10.45 -1.12
CA VAL A 81 -8.00 11.86 -1.32
C VAL A 81 -7.98 12.62 0.00
N SER A 82 -9.00 12.48 0.85
CA SER A 82 -9.01 13.11 2.17
C SER A 82 -7.84 12.67 3.08
N ARG A 83 -7.26 11.48 2.88
CA ARG A 83 -6.06 11.05 3.62
C ARG A 83 -4.79 11.62 3.02
N ILE A 84 -4.73 11.75 1.70
CA ILE A 84 -3.64 12.44 0.99
C ILE A 84 -3.60 13.90 1.42
N GLU A 85 -4.72 14.62 1.34
CA GLU A 85 -4.82 16.03 1.77
C GLU A 85 -4.37 16.24 3.22
N LYS A 86 -4.78 15.33 4.14
CA LYS A 86 -4.38 15.40 5.56
C LYS A 86 -2.89 15.16 5.79
N SER A 87 -2.21 14.55 4.86
CA SER A 87 -0.77 14.34 4.92
C SER A 87 0.03 15.50 4.37
N GLU A 88 -0.65 16.50 3.75
CA GLU A 88 -0.05 17.70 3.18
C GLU A 88 1.20 17.41 2.33
N PRO A 89 1.09 16.55 1.28
CA PRO A 89 2.26 16.20 0.47
C PRO A 89 2.58 17.29 -0.55
N ASP A 90 3.83 17.35 -0.98
CA ASP A 90 4.27 18.17 -2.11
C ASP A 90 3.96 17.48 -3.45
N ILE A 91 4.07 16.15 -3.50
CA ILE A 91 3.72 15.31 -4.65
C ILE A 91 3.04 14.02 -4.21
N VAL A 92 2.30 13.40 -5.12
CA VAL A 92 1.68 12.09 -4.93
C VAL A 92 2.27 11.09 -5.91
N VAL A 93 2.58 9.90 -5.45
CA VAL A 93 3.06 8.78 -6.26
C VAL A 93 2.05 7.64 -6.20
N MET A 94 1.67 7.13 -7.36
CA MET A 94 0.75 6.01 -7.55
C MET A 94 1.50 4.86 -8.22
N LEU A 95 1.76 3.79 -7.45
CA LEU A 95 2.68 2.71 -7.85
C LEU A 95 1.98 1.51 -8.51
N GLY A 96 0.86 1.73 -9.18
CA GLY A 96 0.21 0.70 -9.97
C GLY A 96 -0.75 -0.22 -9.22
N ASP A 97 -1.28 -1.20 -9.94
CA ASP A 97 -2.32 -2.14 -9.54
C ASP A 97 -3.57 -1.44 -8.99
N MET A 98 -3.97 -0.36 -9.68
CA MET A 98 -5.11 0.43 -9.26
C MET A 98 -6.45 -0.24 -9.59
N TYR A 99 -6.48 -1.17 -10.54
CA TYR A 99 -7.60 -2.08 -10.81
C TYR A 99 -7.10 -3.51 -10.97
N THR A 100 -7.98 -4.50 -10.97
CA THR A 100 -7.61 -5.91 -11.21
C THR A 100 -7.78 -6.24 -12.70
N TRP A 101 -6.80 -6.89 -13.30
CA TRP A 101 -6.86 -7.32 -14.70
C TRP A 101 -8.16 -8.08 -15.00
N GLY A 102 -8.81 -7.73 -16.11
CA GLY A 102 -10.12 -8.28 -16.49
C GLY A 102 -11.32 -7.65 -15.78
N SER A 103 -11.10 -6.57 -15.02
CA SER A 103 -12.19 -5.76 -14.47
C SER A 103 -13.04 -5.13 -15.57
N SER A 104 -14.31 -4.87 -15.26
CA SER A 104 -15.23 -4.11 -16.12
C SER A 104 -14.85 -2.62 -16.15
N ASP A 105 -15.24 -1.93 -17.24
CA ASP A 105 -14.90 -0.52 -17.49
C ASP A 105 -15.32 0.41 -16.33
N ASP A 106 -16.41 0.12 -15.66
CA ASP A 106 -16.89 0.89 -14.49
C ASP A 106 -15.94 0.81 -13.29
N LYS A 107 -15.24 -0.33 -13.11
CA LYS A 107 -14.21 -0.51 -12.07
C LYS A 107 -12.89 0.14 -12.47
N ILE A 108 -12.49 0.00 -13.75
CA ILE A 108 -11.32 0.69 -14.29
C ILE A 108 -11.50 2.20 -14.14
N LYS A 109 -12.71 2.70 -14.43
CA LYS A 109 -13.05 4.11 -14.24
C LYS A 109 -12.84 4.60 -12.81
N LEU A 110 -13.09 3.78 -11.78
CA LEU A 110 -12.82 4.19 -10.39
C LEU A 110 -11.35 4.53 -10.16
N ALA A 111 -10.44 3.79 -10.79
CA ALA A 111 -9.01 4.06 -10.71
C ALA A 111 -8.61 5.34 -11.44
N VAL A 112 -9.18 5.57 -12.64
CA VAL A 112 -8.98 6.82 -13.41
C VAL A 112 -9.54 8.02 -12.66
N ASP A 113 -10.76 7.89 -12.12
CA ASP A 113 -11.40 8.97 -11.34
C ASP A 113 -10.55 9.33 -10.10
N LEU A 114 -9.90 8.34 -9.45
CA LEU A 114 -9.00 8.63 -8.32
C LEU A 114 -7.80 9.48 -8.76
N ALA A 115 -7.20 9.17 -9.91
CA ALA A 115 -6.10 9.97 -10.43
C ALA A 115 -6.54 11.41 -10.71
N GLY A 116 -7.72 11.58 -11.35
CA GLY A 116 -8.32 12.90 -11.60
C GLY A 116 -8.61 13.65 -10.29
N ASP A 117 -9.23 12.99 -9.31
CA ASP A 117 -9.55 13.60 -8.00
C ASP A 117 -8.27 14.11 -7.28
N ILE A 118 -7.15 13.38 -7.39
CA ILE A 118 -5.86 13.79 -6.80
C ILE A 118 -5.32 15.04 -7.53
N VAL A 119 -5.29 15.02 -8.86
CA VAL A 119 -4.80 16.15 -9.67
C VAL A 119 -5.68 17.38 -9.48
N ASP A 120 -7.01 17.21 -9.46
CA ASP A 120 -7.98 18.29 -9.22
C ASP A 120 -7.84 18.89 -7.80
N SER A 121 -7.33 18.11 -6.84
CA SER A 121 -6.95 18.60 -5.49
C SER A 121 -5.65 19.43 -5.49
N GLY A 122 -4.98 19.59 -6.64
CA GLY A 122 -3.81 20.42 -6.84
C GLY A 122 -2.47 19.74 -6.60
N TYR A 123 -2.42 18.41 -6.48
CA TYR A 123 -1.19 17.66 -6.28
C TYR A 123 -0.61 17.14 -7.61
N PRO A 124 0.68 17.39 -7.91
CA PRO A 124 1.37 16.65 -8.98
C PRO A 124 1.32 15.15 -8.70
N LEU A 125 0.87 14.37 -9.69
CA LEU A 125 0.71 12.92 -9.58
C LEU A 125 1.66 12.20 -10.52
N TYR A 126 2.52 11.35 -9.98
CA TYR A 126 3.42 10.47 -10.74
C TYR A 126 2.89 9.04 -10.67
N PHE A 127 2.80 8.38 -11.82
CA PHE A 127 2.24 7.04 -11.95
C PHE A 127 3.19 6.08 -12.64
N VAL A 128 3.32 4.87 -12.11
CA VAL A 128 3.88 3.70 -12.82
C VAL A 128 2.89 2.56 -12.82
N SER A 129 2.89 1.75 -13.89
CA SER A 129 2.01 0.61 -14.02
C SER A 129 2.45 -0.56 -13.15
N GLY A 130 1.47 -1.25 -12.55
CA GLY A 130 1.62 -2.57 -11.98
C GLY A 130 1.29 -3.69 -12.98
N GLU A 131 1.27 -4.94 -12.51
CA GLU A 131 1.03 -6.11 -13.36
C GLU A 131 -0.41 -6.19 -13.87
N HIS A 132 -1.35 -5.58 -13.17
CA HIS A 132 -2.75 -5.51 -13.55
C HIS A 132 -3.07 -4.35 -14.50
N ASP A 133 -2.21 -3.33 -14.58
CA ASP A 133 -2.44 -2.10 -15.35
C ASP A 133 -2.02 -2.24 -16.84
N ASN A 134 -2.39 -3.34 -17.49
CA ASN A 134 -1.92 -3.68 -18.84
C ASN A 134 -2.75 -3.06 -19.97
N ASP A 135 -3.85 -2.36 -19.68
CA ASP A 135 -4.70 -1.76 -20.71
C ASP A 135 -4.10 -0.43 -21.19
N ARG A 136 -3.79 -0.36 -22.50
CA ARG A 136 -3.26 0.85 -23.11
C ARG A 136 -4.22 2.03 -23.07
N GLN A 137 -5.54 1.78 -23.06
CA GLN A 137 -6.51 2.85 -22.95
C GLN A 137 -6.52 3.41 -21.52
N TYR A 138 -6.45 2.54 -20.52
CA TYR A 138 -6.30 2.94 -19.13
C TYR A 138 -5.09 3.87 -18.91
N ILE A 139 -3.92 3.51 -19.45
CA ILE A 139 -2.71 4.36 -19.33
C ILE A 139 -2.93 5.75 -19.94
N LYS A 140 -3.60 5.84 -21.11
CA LYS A 140 -3.95 7.13 -21.72
C LYS A 140 -4.97 7.90 -20.91
N ASP A 141 -5.91 7.21 -20.27
CA ASP A 141 -6.93 7.85 -19.43
C ASP A 141 -6.30 8.41 -18.16
N ILE A 142 -5.33 7.71 -17.55
CA ILE A 142 -4.50 8.20 -16.43
C ILE A 142 -3.70 9.44 -16.83
N GLU A 143 -3.04 9.42 -18.00
CA GLU A 143 -2.32 10.57 -18.54
C GLU A 143 -3.27 11.75 -18.83
N SER A 144 -4.44 11.45 -19.41
CA SER A 144 -5.47 12.46 -19.69
C SER A 144 -6.09 13.05 -18.42
N ALA A 145 -6.09 12.31 -17.30
CA ALA A 145 -6.48 12.80 -15.99
C ALA A 145 -5.42 13.74 -15.36
N GLY A 146 -4.26 13.92 -16.01
CA GLY A 146 -3.21 14.85 -15.63
C GLY A 146 -2.06 14.23 -14.84
N ALA A 147 -1.97 12.90 -14.76
CA ALA A 147 -0.84 12.22 -14.13
C ALA A 147 0.38 12.17 -15.06
N HIS A 148 1.57 12.27 -14.49
CA HIS A 148 2.84 12.01 -15.17
C HIS A 148 3.04 10.48 -15.22
N VAL A 149 2.85 9.88 -16.39
CA VAL A 149 3.06 8.44 -16.59
C VAL A 149 4.55 8.18 -16.77
N MET A 150 5.14 7.46 -15.80
CA MET A 150 6.59 7.27 -15.68
C MET A 150 7.08 5.90 -16.19
N ASN A 151 6.28 5.21 -17.00
CA ASN A 151 6.66 3.90 -17.56
C ASN A 151 7.88 4.04 -18.49
N TYR A 152 9.07 3.63 -18.04
CA TYR A 152 10.38 3.85 -18.67
C TYR A 152 10.63 5.32 -19.03
N GLN A 153 10.26 6.21 -18.12
CA GLN A 153 10.47 7.65 -18.28
C GLN A 153 11.35 8.21 -17.16
N GLU A 154 11.96 9.34 -17.46
CA GLU A 154 12.74 10.17 -16.53
C GLU A 154 12.21 11.59 -16.57
N GLU A 155 12.04 12.20 -15.41
CA GLU A 155 11.68 13.62 -15.28
C GLU A 155 12.58 14.31 -14.25
N ILE A 156 13.06 15.51 -14.58
CA ILE A 156 13.75 16.37 -13.64
C ILE A 156 12.80 17.49 -13.24
N THR A 157 12.52 17.60 -11.94
CA THR A 157 11.59 18.59 -11.40
C THR A 157 12.18 19.24 -10.16
N ASP A 158 11.74 20.49 -9.87
CA ASP A 158 12.07 21.16 -8.61
C ASP A 158 10.94 21.00 -7.61
N ILE A 159 11.27 20.52 -6.43
CA ILE A 159 10.33 20.43 -5.31
C ILE A 159 10.97 21.16 -4.12
N ASN A 160 10.33 22.23 -3.67
CA ASN A 160 10.78 23.04 -2.54
C ASN A 160 12.23 23.55 -2.69
N GLY A 161 12.67 23.85 -3.92
CA GLY A 161 14.02 24.34 -4.22
C GLY A 161 15.09 23.24 -4.27
N THR A 162 14.70 21.97 -4.23
CA THR A 162 15.58 20.83 -4.46
C THR A 162 15.28 20.22 -5.83
N SER A 163 16.34 19.91 -6.59
CA SER A 163 16.21 19.22 -7.87
C SER A 163 16.03 17.72 -7.64
N PHE A 164 14.93 17.18 -8.11
CA PHE A 164 14.61 15.76 -8.07
C PHE A 164 14.74 15.15 -9.46
N GLN A 165 15.33 13.96 -9.51
CA GLN A 165 15.30 13.07 -10.66
C GLN A 165 14.32 11.95 -10.37
N ILE A 166 13.12 11.98 -10.98
CA ILE A 166 12.10 10.96 -10.85
C ILE A 166 12.25 10.01 -12.03
N LEU A 167 12.48 8.74 -11.73
CA LEU A 167 12.67 7.65 -12.68
C LEU A 167 11.55 6.65 -12.48
N GLY A 168 10.95 6.12 -13.53
CA GLY A 168 9.90 5.12 -13.41
C GLY A 168 10.13 3.94 -14.34
N ILE A 169 9.78 2.76 -13.87
CA ILE A 169 9.75 1.54 -14.67
C ILE A 169 8.38 0.89 -14.55
N ASP A 170 7.92 0.30 -15.64
CA ASP A 170 6.73 -0.52 -15.63
C ASP A 170 7.01 -1.95 -15.16
N ASN A 171 5.99 -2.78 -15.16
CA ASN A 171 6.02 -4.14 -14.62
C ASN A 171 6.81 -5.17 -15.44
N VAL A 172 7.40 -4.83 -16.56
CA VAL A 172 8.08 -5.78 -17.46
C VAL A 172 9.44 -6.26 -16.89
N TYR A 173 9.75 -5.89 -15.68
CA TYR A 173 11.04 -5.96 -15.05
C TYR A 173 11.39 -7.34 -14.43
N TYR A 174 11.34 -8.43 -15.18
CA TYR A 174 11.68 -9.77 -14.68
C TYR A 174 12.88 -10.45 -15.35
N SER A 175 13.59 -9.76 -16.22
CA SER A 175 14.76 -10.39 -16.84
C SER A 175 15.92 -10.45 -15.85
N PRO A 176 16.52 -11.62 -15.58
CA PRO A 176 17.71 -11.72 -14.72
C PRO A 176 18.93 -10.97 -15.27
N THR A 177 18.87 -10.53 -16.53
CA THR A 177 19.94 -9.77 -17.20
C THR A 177 19.63 -8.27 -17.27
N PHE A 178 18.51 -7.82 -16.72
CA PHE A 178 18.13 -6.42 -16.74
C PHE A 178 19.05 -5.63 -15.79
N ASP A 179 19.57 -4.52 -16.29
CA ASP A 179 20.37 -3.58 -15.51
C ASP A 179 19.86 -2.17 -15.78
N LEU A 180 19.28 -1.55 -14.76
CA LEU A 180 18.73 -0.19 -14.82
C LEU A 180 19.73 0.85 -15.32
N ARG A 181 21.03 0.60 -15.14
CA ARG A 181 22.09 1.45 -15.66
C ARG A 181 22.18 1.48 -17.19
N ASN A 182 21.53 0.54 -17.88
CA ASN A 182 21.39 0.60 -19.34
C ASN A 182 20.30 1.55 -19.78
N GLU A 183 19.29 1.77 -18.95
CA GLU A 183 18.14 2.63 -19.25
C GLU A 183 18.32 4.05 -18.71
N PHE A 184 18.85 4.18 -17.50
CA PHE A 184 18.94 5.45 -16.79
C PHE A 184 20.36 5.77 -16.32
N ARG A 185 20.63 7.07 -16.14
CA ARG A 185 21.84 7.58 -15.51
C ARG A 185 21.49 8.44 -14.33
N LEU A 186 21.93 8.04 -13.13
CA LEU A 186 21.73 8.87 -11.94
C LEU A 186 22.55 10.16 -12.01
N ARG A 187 21.90 11.25 -11.67
CA ARG A 187 22.49 12.57 -11.61
C ARG A 187 22.96 12.87 -10.20
N SER A 188 24.22 13.25 -10.05
CA SER A 188 24.78 13.58 -8.74
C SER A 188 24.28 14.92 -8.16
N ASP A 189 23.70 15.78 -9.00
CA ASP A 189 23.15 17.08 -8.63
C ASP A 189 21.65 17.05 -8.28
N CYS A 190 21.04 15.86 -8.30
CA CYS A 190 19.63 15.66 -7.99
C CYS A 190 19.46 14.63 -6.84
N TYR A 191 18.35 14.74 -6.11
CA TYR A 191 17.85 13.63 -5.30
C TYR A 191 17.08 12.67 -6.21
N SER A 192 17.54 11.45 -6.31
CA SER A 192 16.99 10.46 -7.25
C SER A 192 15.93 9.59 -6.60
N ILE A 193 14.74 9.48 -7.26
CA ILE A 193 13.65 8.60 -6.84
C ILE A 193 13.35 7.62 -7.96
N LEU A 194 13.45 6.32 -7.68
CA LEU A 194 13.02 5.26 -8.57
C LEU A 194 11.61 4.79 -8.17
N LEU A 195 10.68 4.84 -9.11
CA LEU A 195 9.32 4.31 -8.98
C LEU A 195 9.23 2.95 -9.65
N ALA A 196 8.85 1.93 -8.91
CA ALA A 196 8.67 0.58 -9.42
C ALA A 196 7.53 -0.11 -8.67
N HIS A 197 6.65 -0.84 -9.36
CA HIS A 197 5.59 -1.57 -8.68
C HIS A 197 6.17 -2.72 -7.86
N ILE A 198 6.91 -3.63 -8.49
CA ILE A 198 7.40 -4.86 -7.88
C ILE A 198 8.78 -4.64 -7.24
N PRO A 199 8.98 -4.99 -5.97
CA PRO A 199 10.25 -4.84 -5.31
C PRO A 199 11.29 -5.84 -5.85
N ASN A 200 12.49 -5.33 -6.19
CA ASN A 200 13.67 -6.12 -6.52
C ASN A 200 14.89 -5.50 -5.83
N PHE A 201 15.08 -5.86 -4.57
CA PHE A 201 16.07 -5.21 -3.70
C PHE A 201 17.48 -5.24 -4.30
N ASP A 202 17.95 -6.38 -4.78
CA ASP A 202 19.33 -6.52 -5.26
C ASP A 202 19.58 -5.64 -6.50
N ALA A 203 18.62 -5.60 -7.43
CA ALA A 203 18.74 -4.77 -8.62
C ALA A 203 18.67 -3.27 -8.28
N PHE A 204 17.78 -2.87 -7.39
CA PHE A 204 17.60 -1.46 -7.01
C PHE A 204 18.77 -0.97 -6.14
N ALA A 205 19.25 -1.77 -5.21
CA ALA A 205 20.46 -1.49 -4.45
C ALA A 205 21.69 -1.36 -5.36
N SER A 206 21.82 -2.25 -6.39
CA SER A 206 22.89 -2.15 -7.38
C SER A 206 22.78 -0.89 -8.26
N PHE A 207 21.56 -0.43 -8.55
CA PHE A 207 21.33 0.82 -9.29
C PHE A 207 21.71 2.03 -8.46
N GLY A 208 21.32 2.08 -7.19
CA GLY A 208 21.78 3.07 -6.21
C GLY A 208 21.03 4.41 -6.25
N ALA A 209 19.72 4.42 -6.54
CA ALA A 209 18.89 5.62 -6.35
C ALA A 209 18.83 6.01 -4.86
N ASP A 210 18.72 7.32 -4.54
CA ASP A 210 18.62 7.79 -3.15
C ASP A 210 17.36 7.19 -2.45
N LEU A 211 16.26 7.05 -3.20
CA LEU A 211 15.03 6.44 -2.74
C LEU A 211 14.41 5.57 -3.84
N THR A 212 14.00 4.37 -3.51
CA THR A 212 13.18 3.52 -4.37
C THR A 212 11.83 3.30 -3.70
N LEU A 213 10.73 3.53 -4.42
CA LEU A 213 9.36 3.33 -3.93
C LEU A 213 8.75 2.12 -4.62
N CYS A 214 8.28 1.14 -3.83
CA CYS A 214 7.71 -0.12 -4.30
C CYS A 214 6.38 -0.46 -3.63
N ALA A 215 5.69 -1.48 -4.17
CA ALA A 215 4.38 -1.95 -3.79
C ALA A 215 4.23 -3.49 -3.94
N ASP A 216 3.15 -4.00 -4.57
CA ASP A 216 2.88 -5.39 -4.98
C ASP A 216 2.64 -6.39 -3.83
N THR A 217 3.40 -6.32 -2.77
CA THR A 217 3.38 -7.31 -1.69
C THR A 217 2.13 -7.26 -0.83
N HIS A 218 1.34 -6.16 -0.91
CA HIS A 218 0.24 -5.85 -0.01
C HIS A 218 0.62 -5.95 1.49
N GLY A 219 1.92 -5.86 1.81
CA GLY A 219 2.45 -6.10 3.14
C GLY A 219 2.13 -7.50 3.67
N GLY A 220 2.00 -8.51 2.80
CA GLY A 220 1.65 -9.88 3.15
C GLY A 220 0.25 -10.06 3.73
N MET A 221 -0.67 -9.09 3.56
CA MET A 221 -2.08 -9.09 3.98
C MET A 221 -2.29 -9.30 5.49
N ILE A 222 -1.84 -10.41 6.07
CA ILE A 222 -1.96 -10.75 7.49
C ILE A 222 -0.58 -10.74 8.12
N GLN A 223 -0.36 -9.78 9.00
CA GLN A 223 0.88 -9.66 9.77
C GLN A 223 0.73 -10.28 11.16
N LEU A 224 1.69 -11.09 11.55
CA LEU A 224 1.80 -11.59 12.91
C LEU A 224 2.14 -10.43 13.87
N PRO A 225 1.69 -10.50 15.14
CA PRO A 225 2.03 -9.48 16.13
C PRO A 225 3.55 -9.46 16.41
N PHE A 226 4.02 -8.35 17.00
CA PHE A 226 5.41 -8.18 17.45
C PHE A 226 6.47 -8.26 16.34
N GLY A 227 6.13 -7.91 15.09
CA GLY A 227 7.08 -7.89 13.99
C GLY A 227 7.51 -9.27 13.49
N MET A 228 6.74 -10.31 13.79
CA MET A 228 7.02 -11.67 13.31
C MET A 228 6.67 -11.87 11.82
N GLY A 229 6.39 -10.78 11.09
CA GLY A 229 6.18 -10.77 9.65
C GLY A 229 4.86 -11.37 9.16
N PRO A 230 4.73 -11.55 7.84
CA PRO A 230 3.50 -12.05 7.25
C PRO A 230 3.27 -13.52 7.56
N ILE A 231 1.99 -13.92 7.62
CA ILE A 231 1.62 -15.35 7.68
C ILE A 231 2.02 -16.06 6.38
N TYR A 232 1.85 -15.39 5.25
CA TYR A 232 2.24 -15.90 3.94
C TYR A 232 2.89 -14.79 3.12
N SER A 233 3.99 -15.10 2.46
CA SER A 233 4.62 -14.23 1.48
C SER A 233 4.46 -14.81 0.08
N ASN A 234 3.82 -14.05 -0.81
CA ASN A 234 3.66 -14.44 -2.20
C ASN A 234 5.01 -14.43 -2.94
N ALA A 235 5.82 -13.39 -2.72
CA ALA A 235 7.14 -13.25 -3.33
C ALA A 235 8.08 -14.44 -3.04
N TYR A 236 7.99 -15.02 -1.83
CA TYR A 236 8.79 -16.18 -1.42
C TYR A 236 8.04 -17.50 -1.54
N ASN A 237 6.75 -17.48 -1.91
CA ASN A 237 5.85 -18.63 -1.92
C ASN A 237 5.95 -19.47 -0.63
N MET A 238 5.93 -18.81 0.51
CA MET A 238 6.25 -19.42 1.80
C MET A 238 5.31 -18.99 2.92
N TRP A 239 4.88 -19.98 3.72
CA TRP A 239 4.15 -19.75 4.97
C TRP A 239 5.11 -19.48 6.11
N PHE A 240 4.82 -18.43 6.91
CA PHE A 240 5.62 -17.99 8.06
C PHE A 240 7.10 -17.79 7.70
N PRO A 241 7.42 -16.93 6.72
CA PRO A 241 8.78 -16.79 6.19
C PRO A 241 9.80 -16.42 7.27
N GLN A 242 9.54 -15.45 8.12
CA GLN A 242 10.46 -15.05 9.20
C GLN A 242 10.76 -16.16 10.23
N MET A 243 9.94 -17.21 10.28
CA MET A 243 10.16 -18.36 11.16
C MET A 243 10.97 -19.48 10.49
N LYS A 244 11.18 -19.38 9.18
CA LYS A 244 11.78 -20.46 8.35
C LYS A 244 13.07 -20.07 7.65
N THR A 245 13.36 -18.78 7.57
CA THR A 245 14.60 -18.28 6.96
C THR A 245 15.16 -17.13 7.80
N ASP A 246 16.46 -16.98 7.79
CA ASP A 246 17.18 -15.83 8.34
C ASP A 246 17.28 -14.68 7.31
N ASP A 247 16.78 -14.89 6.10
CA ASP A 247 16.77 -13.87 5.05
C ASP A 247 15.82 -12.71 5.39
N VAL A 248 16.14 -11.52 4.90
CA VAL A 248 15.27 -10.37 4.99
C VAL A 248 14.03 -10.60 4.12
N ILE A 249 12.85 -10.44 4.70
CA ILE A 249 11.58 -10.55 3.97
C ILE A 249 11.15 -9.15 3.53
N TYR A 250 11.22 -8.89 2.24
CA TYR A 250 10.84 -7.63 1.62
C TYR A 250 9.32 -7.59 1.41
N ASP A 251 8.57 -7.36 2.50
CA ASP A 251 7.10 -7.35 2.47
C ASP A 251 6.50 -5.96 2.64
N LYS A 252 7.06 -5.12 3.51
CA LYS A 252 6.67 -3.72 3.71
C LYS A 252 7.66 -2.98 4.60
N GLY A 253 7.70 -1.66 4.46
CA GLY A 253 8.52 -0.77 5.26
C GLY A 253 9.80 -0.36 4.55
N LEU A 254 10.76 0.13 5.32
CA LEU A 254 12.00 0.71 4.81
C LEU A 254 13.15 -0.31 4.88
N PHE A 255 13.85 -0.47 3.77
CA PHE A 255 15.00 -1.38 3.62
C PHE A 255 16.19 -0.57 3.10
N PRO A 256 17.17 -0.26 3.96
CA PRO A 256 18.34 0.53 3.56
C PRO A 256 19.32 -0.33 2.72
N TYR A 257 20.00 0.34 1.79
CA TYR A 257 21.14 -0.17 1.03
C TYR A 257 22.24 0.91 0.97
N ASP A 258 23.40 0.55 0.44
CA ASP A 258 24.51 1.49 0.32
C ASP A 258 24.14 2.66 -0.61
N GLY A 259 24.08 3.85 -0.05
CA GLY A 259 23.72 5.08 -0.76
C GLY A 259 22.23 5.38 -0.90
N GLY A 260 21.31 4.55 -0.37
CA GLY A 260 19.89 4.84 -0.47
C GLY A 260 18.98 3.91 0.32
N ASN A 261 17.69 3.98 0.00
CA ASN A 261 16.65 3.21 0.68
C ASN A 261 15.60 2.70 -0.31
N MET A 262 15.09 1.49 -0.08
CA MET A 262 13.88 0.99 -0.71
C MET A 262 12.73 1.02 0.30
N PHE A 263 11.62 1.63 -0.05
CA PHE A 263 10.39 1.60 0.73
C PHE A 263 9.34 0.78 -0.02
N ILE A 264 8.66 -0.13 0.69
CA ILE A 264 7.56 -0.94 0.16
C ILE A 264 6.30 -0.57 0.92
N THR A 265 5.27 -0.10 0.21
CA THR A 265 3.96 0.22 0.81
C THR A 265 3.11 -1.03 0.99
N SER A 266 2.21 -0.99 1.97
CA SER A 266 1.19 -2.05 2.16
C SER A 266 0.00 -1.92 1.20
N GLY A 267 -0.06 -0.86 0.39
CA GLY A 267 -1.17 -0.62 -0.52
C GLY A 267 -2.52 -0.34 0.14
N LEU A 268 -3.54 -0.10 -0.68
CA LEU A 268 -4.88 0.31 -0.27
C LEU A 268 -5.91 -0.82 -0.31
N GLY A 269 -5.81 -1.72 -1.27
CA GLY A 269 -6.84 -2.70 -1.62
C GLY A 269 -6.84 -3.97 -0.78
N ASP A 270 -7.74 -4.84 -1.14
CA ASP A 270 -8.05 -6.08 -0.44
C ASP A 270 -8.07 -7.30 -1.39
N ASN A 271 -7.32 -7.23 -2.48
CA ASN A 271 -7.17 -8.33 -3.42
C ASN A 271 -6.28 -9.45 -2.81
N PRO A 272 -6.65 -10.74 -2.92
CA PRO A 272 -7.85 -11.28 -3.54
C PRO A 272 -9.10 -11.26 -2.63
N ALA A 273 -9.00 -10.87 -1.38
CA ALA A 273 -10.11 -10.85 -0.42
C ALA A 273 -9.83 -9.90 0.77
N PRO A 274 -10.86 -9.36 1.43
CA PRO A 274 -10.72 -8.45 2.57
C PRO A 274 -10.31 -9.20 3.84
N VAL A 275 -9.05 -9.63 3.88
CA VAL A 275 -8.47 -10.44 4.97
C VAL A 275 -7.29 -9.77 5.68
N ARG A 276 -7.17 -8.43 5.56
CA ARG A 276 -6.10 -7.71 6.26
C ARG A 276 -6.24 -7.83 7.77
N LEU A 277 -5.14 -8.16 8.44
CA LEU A 277 -5.04 -8.18 9.91
C LEU A 277 -3.66 -7.67 10.33
N ASN A 278 -3.61 -6.72 11.28
CA ASN A 278 -2.40 -5.98 11.70
C ASN A 278 -1.65 -5.32 10.52
N ASN A 279 -2.33 -5.11 9.40
CA ASN A 279 -1.80 -4.59 8.16
C ASN A 279 -2.88 -3.79 7.42
N ARG A 280 -3.22 -2.63 7.97
CA ARG A 280 -4.28 -1.77 7.44
C ARG A 280 -3.88 -1.18 6.09
N PRO A 281 -4.87 -0.90 5.22
CA PRO A 281 -4.66 -0.03 4.07
C PRO A 281 -3.93 1.26 4.48
N GLU A 282 -2.98 1.73 3.66
CA GLU A 282 -2.22 2.92 4.02
C GLU A 282 -2.06 3.91 2.86
N VAL A 283 -2.00 5.18 3.21
CA VAL A 283 -1.28 6.22 2.49
C VAL A 283 0.06 6.34 3.20
N ALA A 284 1.12 5.92 2.53
CA ALA A 284 2.46 6.12 3.08
C ALA A 284 2.91 7.56 2.79
N VAL A 285 3.66 8.16 3.72
CA VAL A 285 4.19 9.51 3.59
C VAL A 285 5.67 9.45 3.87
N ILE A 286 6.47 9.72 2.85
CA ILE A 286 7.92 9.81 2.98
C ILE A 286 8.26 11.28 3.16
N GLU A 287 8.74 11.63 4.34
CA GLU A 287 9.24 12.97 4.68
C GLU A 287 10.76 12.94 4.59
N ILE A 288 11.34 13.80 3.77
CA ILE A 288 12.78 13.87 3.55
C ILE A 288 13.25 15.25 4.01
N ASP A 289 14.02 15.25 5.09
CA ASP A 289 14.55 16.45 5.72
C ASP A 289 15.99 16.74 5.23
N PRO A 290 16.45 17.99 5.23
CA PRO A 290 17.87 18.33 5.11
C PRO A 290 18.70 17.69 6.24
N GLU A 291 19.95 17.27 5.93
CA GLU A 291 20.91 16.88 6.97
C GLU A 291 21.40 18.05 7.81
#